data_cb04bc7647484c314a0f4675b5b526bc
#
_entry.id   cb04bc7647484c314a0f4675b5b526bc
#
_cell.length_a   1.000
_cell.length_b   1.000
_cell.length_c   1.000
_cell.angle_alpha   90.00
_cell.angle_beta   90.00
_cell.angle_gamma   90.00
#
_symmetry.space_group_name_H-M   'P 1'
#
loop_
_entity.id
_entity.type
_entity.pdbx_description
1 polymer ?
#
loop_
_entity_poly.entity_id
_entity_poly.type
_entity_poly.pdbx_seq_one_letter_code
_entity_poly.pdbx_strand_id
1 'polypeptide(L)'
;VLPSDIMGFSMYNAQKGQFEYREGSAFCNLFLADEINRTSPKSQSALLEIMEERQVTVDAVTRDLPKPFIVIATQNPVGSSGTQMLPESQLDRFMIRLSMGYPSHEAAVQILKGQEFNLMDQVGKVMSRQDLIDMQQKVNSLPVHDSIFDYIVSLVEATRSSEYFSMGASPRGANALLRMSRARAVLAGREYVVPEDVASVFTAVLGHRVKLSTKARANGYNVVDALGETRRLVKVPRT
;
A
#
# COMPACT_ATOMS: atom_id res chain seq x y z
N VAL A 1 3.24 18.12 10.58
CA VAL A 1 2.97 18.28 9.14
C VAL A 1 1.53 18.71 8.97
N LEU A 2 1.29 19.84 8.30
CA LEU A 2 -0.04 20.36 7.99
C LEU A 2 -0.50 19.84 6.61
N PRO A 3 -1.82 19.80 6.31
CA PRO A 3 -2.31 19.50 4.98
C PRO A 3 -1.69 20.39 3.88
N SER A 4 -1.48 21.68 4.18
CA SER A 4 -0.82 22.62 3.27
C SER A 4 0.63 22.27 2.93
N ASP A 5 1.35 21.61 3.85
CA ASP A 5 2.72 21.17 3.60
C ASP A 5 2.74 20.01 2.57
N ILE A 6 1.66 19.25 2.53
CA ILE A 6 1.49 18.12 1.60
C ILE A 6 0.93 18.61 0.27
N MET A 7 -0.19 19.34 0.31
CA MET A 7 -0.93 19.74 -0.89
C MET A 7 -0.42 21.02 -1.56
N GLY A 8 0.29 21.86 -0.79
CA GLY A 8 0.63 23.22 -1.18
C GLY A 8 -0.43 24.23 -0.74
N PHE A 9 -0.17 25.48 -1.05
CA PHE A 9 -1.02 26.62 -0.68
C PHE A 9 -0.80 27.80 -1.62
N SER A 10 -1.77 28.70 -1.70
CA SER A 10 -1.61 29.97 -2.43
C SER A 10 -1.13 31.07 -1.52
N MET A 11 -0.15 31.84 -1.98
CA MET A 11 0.43 32.99 -1.30
C MET A 11 0.29 34.23 -2.15
N TYR A 12 -0.09 35.36 -1.54
CA TYR A 12 -0.18 36.62 -2.26
C TYR A 12 1.22 37.17 -2.57
N ASN A 13 1.49 37.37 -3.83
CA ASN A 13 2.73 38.03 -4.30
C ASN A 13 2.47 39.52 -4.47
N ALA A 14 2.97 40.34 -3.53
CA ALA A 14 2.77 41.77 -3.53
C ALA A 14 3.43 42.49 -4.71
N GLN A 15 4.51 41.93 -5.27
CA GLN A 15 5.18 42.52 -6.43
C GLN A 15 4.38 42.34 -7.73
N LYS A 16 3.66 41.21 -7.85
CA LYS A 16 2.84 40.88 -9.02
C LYS A 16 1.36 41.22 -8.82
N GLY A 17 0.94 41.54 -7.61
CA GLY A 17 -0.45 41.87 -7.26
C GLY A 17 -1.42 40.68 -7.40
N GLN A 18 -0.93 39.45 -7.33
CA GLN A 18 -1.71 38.22 -7.55
C GLN A 18 -1.35 37.09 -6.59
N PHE A 19 -2.28 36.13 -6.43
CA PHE A 19 -1.99 34.91 -5.70
C PHE A 19 -1.17 33.96 -6.55
N GLU A 20 -0.13 33.36 -5.98
CA GLU A 20 0.71 32.35 -6.60
C GLU A 20 0.62 31.06 -5.78
N TYR A 21 0.35 29.95 -6.45
CA TYR A 21 0.36 28.66 -5.83
C TYR A 21 1.80 28.16 -5.59
N ARG A 22 2.03 27.63 -4.39
CA ARG A 22 3.26 26.95 -4.01
C ARG A 22 2.97 25.48 -3.84
N GLU A 23 3.65 24.65 -4.62
CA GLU A 23 3.53 23.20 -4.58
C GLU A 23 3.95 22.65 -3.21
N GLY A 24 3.16 21.70 -2.70
CA GLY A 24 3.50 20.94 -1.50
C GLY A 24 4.38 19.73 -1.80
N SER A 25 4.75 19.01 -0.74
CA SER A 25 5.64 17.84 -0.83
C SER A 25 5.07 16.66 -1.64
N ALA A 26 3.75 16.62 -1.89
CA ALA A 26 3.12 15.60 -2.73
C ALA A 26 3.48 15.70 -4.22
N PHE A 27 4.00 16.86 -4.69
CA PHE A 27 4.42 17.01 -6.09
C PHE A 27 5.76 16.31 -6.38
N CYS A 28 5.76 14.99 -6.20
CA CYS A 28 6.90 14.11 -6.42
C CYS A 28 6.43 12.77 -7.00
N ASN A 29 7.38 11.94 -7.46
CA ASN A 29 7.05 10.61 -7.98
C ASN A 29 6.99 9.54 -6.87
N LEU A 30 7.78 9.70 -5.80
CA LEU A 30 7.80 8.82 -4.65
C LEU A 30 7.66 9.65 -3.38
N PHE A 31 6.55 9.44 -2.66
CA PHE A 31 6.25 10.13 -1.42
C PHE A 31 6.44 9.17 -0.23
N LEU A 32 7.35 9.48 0.66
CA LEU A 32 7.54 8.75 1.92
C LEU A 32 6.79 9.47 3.05
N ALA A 33 5.73 8.83 3.56
CA ALA A 33 4.97 9.26 4.74
C ALA A 33 5.46 8.48 5.97
N ASP A 34 6.55 8.93 6.56
CA ASP A 34 7.12 8.28 7.72
C ASP A 34 6.27 8.54 8.98
N GLU A 35 6.04 7.49 9.78
CA GLU A 35 5.23 7.51 11.00
C GLU A 35 3.86 8.23 10.82
N ILE A 36 3.10 7.86 9.77
CA ILE A 36 1.82 8.49 9.43
C ILE A 36 0.83 8.50 10.61
N ASN A 37 0.92 7.53 11.51
CA ASN A 37 0.08 7.44 12.72
C ASN A 37 0.40 8.51 13.78
N ARG A 38 1.46 9.30 13.61
CA ARG A 38 1.80 10.47 14.44
C ARG A 38 1.31 11.80 13.86
N THR A 39 0.82 11.79 12.62
CA THR A 39 0.31 13.02 11.98
C THR A 39 -1.14 13.29 12.38
N SER A 40 -1.60 14.55 12.18
CA SER A 40 -2.97 14.92 12.50
C SER A 40 -3.97 14.16 11.61
N PRO A 41 -5.21 13.89 12.08
CA PRO A 41 -6.24 13.29 11.26
C PRO A 41 -6.53 14.03 9.96
N LYS A 42 -6.39 15.36 9.95
CA LYS A 42 -6.54 16.19 8.74
C LYS A 42 -5.44 15.91 7.73
N SER A 43 -4.18 15.82 8.17
CA SER A 43 -3.05 15.48 7.29
C SER A 43 -3.13 14.05 6.77
N GLN A 44 -3.56 13.09 7.61
CA GLN A 44 -3.84 11.72 7.18
C GLN A 44 -4.89 11.69 6.08
N SER A 45 -6.01 12.40 6.27
CA SER A 45 -7.10 12.46 5.28
C SER A 45 -6.64 13.07 3.95
N ALA A 46 -5.87 14.17 4.01
CA ALA A 46 -5.31 14.80 2.82
C ALA A 46 -4.39 13.85 2.04
N LEU A 47 -3.49 13.15 2.74
CA LEU A 47 -2.60 12.18 2.09
C LEU A 47 -3.37 11.02 1.46
N LEU A 48 -4.37 10.48 2.17
CA LEU A 48 -5.17 9.37 1.68
C LEU A 48 -6.03 9.75 0.46
N GLU A 49 -6.51 11.00 0.40
CA GLU A 49 -7.20 11.54 -0.77
C GLU A 49 -6.26 11.64 -1.97
N ILE A 50 -5.09 12.22 -1.78
CA ILE A 50 -4.05 12.35 -2.83
C ILE A 50 -3.62 10.98 -3.36
N MET A 51 -3.50 9.97 -2.49
CA MET A 51 -3.16 8.59 -2.90
C MET A 51 -4.21 7.99 -3.83
N GLU A 52 -5.48 8.30 -3.60
CA GLU A 52 -6.61 7.73 -4.35
C GLU A 52 -6.85 8.50 -5.64
N GLU A 53 -6.97 9.82 -5.54
CA GLU A 53 -7.32 10.70 -6.65
C GLU A 53 -6.11 11.05 -7.55
N ARG A 54 -4.89 10.98 -7.03
CA ARG A 54 -3.64 11.39 -7.70
C ARG A 54 -3.67 12.83 -8.18
N GLN A 55 -4.41 13.66 -7.47
CA GLN A 55 -4.66 15.06 -7.74
C GLN A 55 -4.66 15.83 -6.42
N VAL A 56 -4.41 17.12 -6.53
CA VAL A 56 -4.51 18.07 -5.42
C VAL A 56 -5.45 19.20 -5.82
N THR A 57 -6.44 19.50 -4.99
CA THR A 57 -7.35 20.64 -5.20
C THR A 57 -7.11 21.70 -4.13
N VAL A 58 -6.59 22.85 -4.54
CA VAL A 58 -6.39 24.03 -3.68
C VAL A 58 -7.00 25.25 -4.37
N ASP A 59 -7.77 26.04 -3.62
CA ASP A 59 -8.48 27.25 -4.11
C ASP A 59 -9.34 26.95 -5.36
N ALA A 60 -10.08 25.85 -5.34
CA ALA A 60 -10.93 25.36 -6.43
C ALA A 60 -10.17 25.03 -7.74
N VAL A 61 -8.85 24.95 -7.72
CA VAL A 61 -8.01 24.55 -8.87
C VAL A 61 -7.44 23.17 -8.60
N THR A 62 -7.81 22.21 -9.45
CA THR A 62 -7.29 20.83 -9.40
C THR A 62 -6.01 20.71 -10.21
N ARG A 63 -5.01 20.07 -9.66
CA ARG A 63 -3.68 19.86 -10.25
C ARG A 63 -3.32 18.38 -10.18
N ASP A 64 -2.94 17.79 -11.31
CA ASP A 64 -2.47 16.41 -11.37
C ASP A 64 -1.09 16.27 -10.72
N LEU A 65 -0.90 15.17 -10.00
CA LEU A 65 0.41 14.81 -9.47
C LEU A 65 1.29 14.18 -10.56
N PRO A 66 2.62 14.29 -10.42
CA PRO A 66 3.57 13.66 -11.35
C PRO A 66 3.35 12.15 -11.49
N LYS A 67 3.43 11.62 -12.71
CA LYS A 67 3.33 10.17 -12.99
C LYS A 67 4.72 9.56 -13.20
N PRO A 68 4.99 8.36 -12.63
CA PRO A 68 4.14 7.62 -11.69
C PRO A 68 4.11 8.30 -10.31
N PHE A 69 3.01 8.15 -9.57
CA PHE A 69 2.92 8.59 -8.17
C PHE A 69 2.78 7.37 -7.26
N ILE A 70 3.71 7.21 -6.34
CA ILE A 70 3.79 6.08 -5.41
C ILE A 70 3.93 6.64 -3.99
N VAL A 71 3.14 6.11 -3.06
CA VAL A 71 3.24 6.45 -1.64
C VAL A 71 3.72 5.22 -0.86
N ILE A 72 4.75 5.42 -0.06
CA ILE A 72 5.20 4.49 0.97
C ILE A 72 4.90 5.14 2.31
N ALA A 73 4.10 4.46 3.14
CA ALA A 73 3.82 4.95 4.49
C ALA A 73 4.34 3.96 5.53
N THR A 74 4.91 4.46 6.61
CA THR A 74 5.29 3.64 7.75
C THR A 74 4.37 3.91 8.95
N GLN A 75 4.17 2.88 9.76
CA GLN A 75 3.51 2.98 11.05
C GLN A 75 4.39 2.31 12.11
N ASN A 76 4.61 2.98 13.22
CA ASN A 76 5.23 2.35 14.38
C ASN A 76 4.12 1.83 15.31
N PRO A 77 3.96 0.48 15.45
CA PRO A 77 2.91 -0.11 16.28
C PRO A 77 3.20 0.02 17.78
N VAL A 78 4.43 0.32 18.17
CA VAL A 78 4.79 0.45 19.59
C VAL A 78 4.23 1.76 20.12
N GLY A 79 3.27 1.66 21.05
CA GLY A 79 2.53 2.78 21.60
C GLY A 79 3.41 3.77 22.35
N SER A 80 3.73 4.88 21.70
CA SER A 80 4.07 6.11 22.39
C SER A 80 2.79 6.91 22.63
N SER A 81 2.71 7.59 23.77
CA SER A 81 1.62 8.52 24.10
C SER A 81 1.40 9.48 22.90
N GLY A 82 0.18 9.50 22.36
CA GLY A 82 -0.20 10.37 21.24
C GLY A 82 -0.20 9.73 19.83
N THR A 83 0.05 8.42 19.69
CA THR A 83 -0.09 7.74 18.40
C THR A 83 -1.48 7.11 18.27
N GLN A 84 -2.20 7.46 17.20
CA GLN A 84 -3.46 6.82 16.84
C GLN A 84 -3.26 5.97 15.59
N MET A 85 -3.46 4.65 15.71
CA MET A 85 -3.39 3.76 14.55
C MET A 85 -4.43 4.17 13.51
N LEU A 86 -4.09 4.05 12.23
CA LEU A 86 -5.04 4.32 11.15
C LEU A 86 -6.25 3.38 11.27
N PRO A 87 -7.48 3.90 11.13
CA PRO A 87 -8.67 3.09 11.04
C PRO A 87 -8.61 2.09 9.88
N GLU A 88 -9.32 0.97 10.00
CA GLU A 88 -9.37 -0.08 8.96
C GLU A 88 -9.79 0.47 7.58
N SER A 89 -10.74 1.41 7.54
CA SER A 89 -11.19 2.06 6.29
C SER A 89 -10.12 2.90 5.60
N GLN A 90 -9.14 3.39 6.34
CA GLN A 90 -7.99 4.12 5.83
C GLN A 90 -6.88 3.14 5.39
N LEU A 91 -6.66 2.08 6.16
CA LEU A 91 -5.71 1.02 5.81
C LEU A 91 -6.11 0.31 4.50
N ASP A 92 -7.40 0.14 4.23
CA ASP A 92 -7.92 -0.48 3.01
C ASP A 92 -7.50 0.25 1.71
N ARG A 93 -7.08 1.51 1.80
CA ARG A 93 -6.58 2.30 0.66
C ARG A 93 -5.16 1.92 0.23
N PHE A 94 -4.35 1.34 1.12
CA PHE A 94 -3.00 0.88 0.78
C PHE A 94 -3.04 -0.43 -0.01
N MET A 95 -2.24 -0.53 -1.06
CA MET A 95 -2.20 -1.71 -1.94
C MET A 95 -1.77 -2.96 -1.18
N ILE A 96 -0.67 -2.87 -0.44
CA ILE A 96 -0.09 -3.96 0.35
C ILE A 96 0.35 -3.44 1.72
N ARG A 97 0.49 -4.36 2.66
CA ARG A 97 1.15 -4.14 3.94
C ARG A 97 2.25 -5.16 4.13
N LEU A 98 3.42 -4.67 4.49
CA LEU A 98 4.59 -5.48 4.81
C LEU A 98 5.03 -5.22 6.26
N SER A 99 5.69 -6.20 6.86
CA SER A 99 6.34 -6.05 8.15
C SER A 99 7.85 -6.24 7.94
N MET A 100 8.65 -5.34 8.49
CA MET A 100 10.12 -5.44 8.39
C MET A 100 10.70 -6.39 9.43
N GLY A 101 9.99 -6.64 10.54
CA GLY A 101 10.50 -7.45 11.64
C GLY A 101 11.68 -6.80 12.36
N TYR A 102 12.41 -7.61 13.11
CA TYR A 102 13.68 -7.23 13.74
C TYR A 102 14.86 -7.62 12.86
N PRO A 103 16.02 -6.94 12.99
CA PRO A 103 17.23 -7.32 12.29
C PRO A 103 17.71 -8.72 12.75
N SER A 104 18.44 -9.43 11.89
CA SER A 104 19.14 -10.65 12.32
C SER A 104 20.21 -10.33 13.37
N HIS A 105 20.67 -11.35 14.08
CA HIS A 105 21.74 -11.16 15.08
C HIS A 105 22.98 -10.47 14.46
N GLU A 106 23.41 -10.92 13.30
CA GLU A 106 24.57 -10.37 12.57
C GLU A 106 24.33 -8.92 12.17
N ALA A 107 23.13 -8.60 11.64
CA ALA A 107 22.75 -7.23 11.27
C ALA A 107 22.69 -6.32 12.51
N ALA A 108 22.15 -6.81 13.63
CA ALA A 108 22.13 -6.07 14.89
C ALA A 108 23.55 -5.75 15.40
N VAL A 109 24.49 -6.71 15.31
CA VAL A 109 25.91 -6.50 15.66
C VAL A 109 26.54 -5.44 14.75
N GLN A 110 26.26 -5.43 13.46
CA GLN A 110 26.79 -4.42 12.53
C GLN A 110 26.25 -3.02 12.86
N ILE A 111 24.96 -2.91 13.19
CA ILE A 111 24.36 -1.64 13.65
C ILE A 111 25.08 -1.12 14.91
N LEU A 112 25.32 -1.99 15.90
CA LEU A 112 26.03 -1.62 17.14
C LEU A 112 27.47 -1.18 16.89
N LYS A 113 28.12 -1.71 15.86
CA LYS A 113 29.51 -1.32 15.47
C LYS A 113 29.54 0.05 14.77
N GLY A 114 28.39 0.72 14.58
CA GLY A 114 28.31 2.00 13.89
C GLY A 114 28.68 1.91 12.41
N GLN A 115 28.58 0.74 11.81
CA GLN A 115 28.76 0.59 10.37
C GLN A 115 27.48 1.14 9.72
N GLU A 116 27.37 2.47 9.62
CA GLU A 116 26.41 3.09 8.74
C GLU A 116 26.80 2.71 7.30
N PHE A 117 26.06 1.77 6.74
CA PHE A 117 26.10 1.54 5.31
C PHE A 117 25.45 2.75 4.63
N ASN A 118 26.25 3.76 4.33
CA ASN A 118 25.78 4.84 3.46
C ASN A 118 25.69 4.30 2.03
N LEU A 119 24.71 3.39 1.82
CA LEU A 119 24.47 2.73 0.54
C LEU A 119 23.96 3.71 -0.51
N MET A 120 23.50 4.90 -0.11
CA MET A 120 22.90 5.88 -1.02
C MET A 120 23.87 6.33 -2.11
N ASP A 121 25.15 6.49 -1.78
CA ASP A 121 26.18 6.90 -2.74
C ASP A 121 26.57 5.76 -3.72
N GLN A 122 26.17 4.51 -3.41
CA GLN A 122 26.46 3.32 -4.21
C GLN A 122 25.27 2.91 -5.11
N VAL A 123 24.09 3.52 -4.91
CA VAL A 123 22.89 3.20 -5.70
C VAL A 123 22.95 3.92 -7.05
N GLY A 124 23.18 3.15 -8.11
CA GLY A 124 23.10 3.64 -9.48
C GLY A 124 21.66 3.63 -10.00
N LYS A 125 21.44 4.38 -11.10
CA LYS A 125 20.17 4.35 -11.83
C LYS A 125 19.98 2.98 -12.49
N VAL A 126 18.90 2.25 -12.14
CA VAL A 126 18.57 0.92 -12.68
C VAL A 126 17.49 0.98 -13.78
N MET A 127 16.63 2.00 -13.77
CA MET A 127 15.60 2.20 -14.80
C MET A 127 15.22 3.67 -14.89
N SER A 128 14.57 4.05 -16.00
CA SER A 128 14.01 5.38 -16.17
C SER A 128 12.58 5.46 -15.62
N ARG A 129 12.08 6.68 -15.44
CA ARG A 129 10.67 6.93 -15.11
C ARG A 129 9.73 6.35 -16.18
N GLN A 130 10.13 6.46 -17.46
CA GLN A 130 9.34 5.93 -18.57
C GLN A 130 9.25 4.41 -18.53
N ASP A 131 10.35 3.71 -18.24
CA ASP A 131 10.36 2.24 -18.11
C ASP A 131 9.36 1.78 -17.05
N LEU A 132 9.27 2.51 -15.92
CA LEU A 132 8.30 2.18 -14.86
C LEU A 132 6.85 2.42 -15.32
N ILE A 133 6.59 3.49 -16.07
CA ILE A 133 5.25 3.75 -16.64
C ILE A 133 4.87 2.64 -17.62
N ASP A 134 5.78 2.23 -18.49
CA ASP A 134 5.56 1.19 -19.48
C ASP A 134 5.31 -0.17 -18.80
N MET A 135 6.06 -0.47 -17.74
CA MET A 135 5.80 -1.65 -16.89
C MET A 135 4.41 -1.61 -16.24
N GLN A 136 3.99 -0.46 -15.71
CA GLN A 136 2.65 -0.29 -15.14
C GLN A 136 1.55 -0.50 -16.20
N GLN A 137 1.75 -0.01 -17.43
CA GLN A 137 0.83 -0.24 -18.54
C GLN A 137 0.75 -1.73 -18.90
N LYS A 138 1.91 -2.40 -18.98
CA LYS A 138 1.98 -3.86 -19.22
C LYS A 138 1.23 -4.64 -18.16
N VAL A 139 1.40 -4.30 -16.88
CA VAL A 139 0.65 -4.93 -15.77
C VAL A 139 -0.85 -4.71 -15.93
N ASN A 140 -1.29 -3.50 -16.25
CA ASN A 140 -2.71 -3.19 -16.39
C ASN A 140 -3.38 -3.91 -17.57
N SER A 141 -2.66 -4.10 -18.67
CA SER A 141 -3.15 -4.77 -19.89
C SER A 141 -3.01 -6.30 -19.88
N LEU A 142 -2.33 -6.87 -18.86
CA LEU A 142 -2.10 -8.31 -18.81
C LEU A 142 -3.43 -9.07 -18.80
N PRO A 143 -3.67 -10.03 -19.74
CA PRO A 143 -4.89 -10.81 -19.77
C PRO A 143 -5.01 -11.72 -18.53
N VAL A 144 -6.25 -11.92 -18.10
CA VAL A 144 -6.59 -12.76 -16.95
C VAL A 144 -7.75 -13.65 -17.35
N HIS A 145 -7.63 -14.94 -17.13
CA HIS A 145 -8.69 -15.90 -17.41
C HIS A 145 -9.82 -15.77 -16.39
N ASP A 146 -11.07 -16.01 -16.81
CA ASP A 146 -12.28 -15.87 -15.97
C ASP A 146 -12.18 -16.69 -14.68
N SER A 147 -11.60 -17.89 -14.74
CA SER A 147 -11.39 -18.72 -13.54
C SER A 147 -10.52 -18.08 -12.46
N ILE A 148 -9.63 -17.14 -12.81
CA ILE A 148 -8.81 -16.39 -11.86
C ILE A 148 -9.65 -15.28 -11.21
N PHE A 149 -10.54 -14.61 -11.96
CA PHE A 149 -11.49 -13.66 -11.38
C PHE A 149 -12.39 -14.36 -10.36
N ASP A 150 -12.97 -15.52 -10.72
CA ASP A 150 -13.80 -16.32 -9.81
C ASP A 150 -13.02 -16.76 -8.57
N TYR A 151 -11.76 -17.16 -8.74
CA TYR A 151 -10.90 -17.56 -7.63
C TYR A 151 -10.62 -16.37 -6.67
N ILE A 152 -10.31 -15.21 -7.19
CA ILE A 152 -10.10 -13.98 -6.38
C ILE A 152 -11.37 -13.61 -5.62
N VAL A 153 -12.52 -13.64 -6.28
CA VAL A 153 -13.82 -13.35 -5.63
C VAL A 153 -14.09 -14.37 -4.52
N SER A 154 -13.93 -15.66 -4.82
CA SER A 154 -14.12 -16.74 -3.83
C SER A 154 -13.21 -16.60 -2.62
N LEU A 155 -11.95 -16.21 -2.81
CA LEU A 155 -11.01 -15.95 -1.72
C LEU A 155 -11.47 -14.79 -0.82
N VAL A 156 -11.95 -13.70 -1.44
CA VAL A 156 -12.44 -12.52 -0.69
C VAL A 156 -13.74 -12.85 0.05
N GLU A 157 -14.67 -13.57 -0.58
CA GLU A 157 -15.91 -14.04 0.06
C GLU A 157 -15.63 -15.00 1.21
N ALA A 158 -14.66 -15.91 1.05
CA ALA A 158 -14.23 -16.79 2.12
C ALA A 158 -13.76 -16.02 3.36
N THR A 159 -13.11 -14.85 3.20
CA THR A 159 -12.76 -14.01 4.37
C THR A 159 -13.97 -13.44 5.09
N ARG A 160 -15.11 -13.25 4.39
CA ARG A 160 -16.34 -12.69 4.97
C ARG A 160 -17.19 -13.74 5.68
N SER A 161 -17.13 -14.97 5.21
CA SER A 161 -17.88 -16.11 5.78
C SER A 161 -17.09 -16.91 6.81
N SER A 162 -15.78 -16.70 6.92
CA SER A 162 -14.91 -17.42 7.83
C SER A 162 -15.13 -17.03 9.29
N GLU A 163 -15.22 -18.02 10.20
CA GLU A 163 -15.27 -17.80 11.64
C GLU A 163 -14.02 -17.15 12.25
N TYR A 164 -12.90 -17.16 11.50
CA TYR A 164 -11.68 -16.53 11.96
C TYR A 164 -11.76 -15.00 11.96
N PHE A 165 -12.66 -14.42 11.18
CA PHE A 165 -12.72 -12.96 11.02
C PHE A 165 -14.04 -12.39 11.53
N SER A 166 -13.96 -11.26 12.24
CA SER A 166 -15.11 -10.40 12.55
C SER A 166 -15.39 -9.38 11.45
N MET A 167 -14.39 -9.13 10.59
CA MET A 167 -14.50 -8.30 9.39
C MET A 167 -13.66 -8.93 8.28
N GLY A 168 -14.30 -9.25 7.16
CA GLY A 168 -13.65 -9.74 5.95
C GLY A 168 -13.24 -8.60 5.00
N ALA A 169 -12.52 -8.95 3.95
CA ALA A 169 -11.98 -8.00 2.99
C ALA A 169 -13.08 -7.32 2.14
N SER A 170 -12.84 -6.06 1.79
CA SER A 170 -13.70 -5.24 0.94
C SER A 170 -13.54 -5.58 -0.55
N PRO A 171 -14.42 -5.08 -1.45
CA PRO A 171 -14.20 -5.16 -2.89
C PRO A 171 -12.89 -4.48 -3.36
N ARG A 172 -12.41 -3.47 -2.64
CA ARG A 172 -11.08 -2.88 -2.86
C ARG A 172 -9.98 -3.92 -2.69
N GLY A 173 -10.11 -4.82 -1.70
CA GLY A 173 -9.19 -5.93 -1.50
C GLY A 173 -9.12 -6.87 -2.71
N ALA A 174 -10.27 -7.19 -3.34
CA ALA A 174 -10.31 -7.99 -4.57
C ALA A 174 -9.56 -7.31 -5.73
N ASN A 175 -9.81 -6.01 -5.95
CA ASN A 175 -9.12 -5.24 -6.98
C ASN A 175 -7.61 -5.14 -6.71
N ALA A 176 -7.20 -4.93 -5.46
CA ALA A 176 -5.78 -4.91 -5.08
C ALA A 176 -5.13 -6.28 -5.33
N LEU A 177 -5.84 -7.38 -4.99
CA LEU A 177 -5.36 -8.73 -5.21
C LEU A 177 -5.16 -9.02 -6.69
N LEU A 178 -6.11 -8.65 -7.55
CA LEU A 178 -5.98 -8.77 -9.00
C LEU A 178 -4.77 -7.99 -9.55
N ARG A 179 -4.62 -6.73 -9.15
CA ARG A 179 -3.51 -5.87 -9.61
C ARG A 179 -2.15 -6.43 -9.20
N MET A 180 -2.03 -6.88 -7.95
CA MET A 180 -0.79 -7.46 -7.45
C MET A 180 -0.47 -8.81 -8.10
N SER A 181 -1.48 -9.63 -8.40
CA SER A 181 -1.30 -10.90 -9.14
C SER A 181 -0.80 -10.67 -10.55
N ARG A 182 -1.33 -9.66 -11.26
CA ARG A 182 -0.82 -9.24 -12.57
C ARG A 182 0.64 -8.78 -12.48
N ALA A 183 0.96 -7.95 -11.51
CA ALA A 183 2.33 -7.49 -11.28
C ALA A 183 3.28 -8.67 -11.00
N ARG A 184 2.84 -9.64 -10.20
CA ARG A 184 3.61 -10.86 -9.90
C ARG A 184 3.88 -11.68 -11.16
N ALA A 185 2.89 -11.86 -12.04
CA ALA A 185 3.03 -12.56 -13.29
C ALA A 185 4.05 -11.88 -14.23
N VAL A 186 3.96 -10.54 -14.38
CA VAL A 186 4.92 -9.75 -15.17
C VAL A 186 6.33 -9.87 -14.63
N LEU A 187 6.52 -9.77 -13.31
CA LEU A 187 7.83 -9.95 -12.66
C LEU A 187 8.40 -11.37 -12.82
N ALA A 188 7.52 -12.37 -13.01
CA ALA A 188 7.92 -13.73 -13.33
C ALA A 188 8.12 -13.99 -14.83
N GLY A 189 8.05 -12.93 -15.66
CA GLY A 189 8.24 -13.02 -17.12
C GLY A 189 7.06 -13.68 -17.87
N ARG A 190 5.87 -13.78 -17.24
CA ARG A 190 4.70 -14.41 -17.86
C ARG A 190 3.74 -13.37 -18.44
N GLU A 191 3.00 -13.80 -19.46
CA GLU A 191 2.00 -13.00 -20.17
C GLU A 191 0.56 -13.31 -19.73
N TYR A 192 0.39 -14.08 -18.65
CA TYR A 192 -0.89 -14.44 -18.06
C TYR A 192 -0.73 -14.68 -16.56
N VAL A 193 -1.84 -14.58 -15.82
CA VAL A 193 -1.89 -14.80 -14.37
C VAL A 193 -2.23 -16.25 -14.08
N VAL A 194 -1.54 -16.84 -13.11
CA VAL A 194 -1.83 -18.19 -12.57
C VAL A 194 -2.28 -18.10 -11.10
N PRO A 195 -2.96 -19.14 -10.57
CA PRO A 195 -3.42 -19.15 -9.17
C PRO A 195 -2.30 -18.92 -8.14
N GLU A 196 -1.08 -19.36 -8.44
CA GLU A 196 0.09 -19.18 -7.59
C GLU A 196 0.47 -17.69 -7.42
N ASP A 197 0.23 -16.87 -8.44
CA ASP A 197 0.44 -15.41 -8.34
C ASP A 197 -0.50 -14.81 -7.30
N VAL A 198 -1.78 -15.19 -7.37
CA VAL A 198 -2.80 -14.77 -6.40
C VAL A 198 -2.41 -15.23 -4.99
N ALA A 199 -2.02 -16.50 -4.85
CA ALA A 199 -1.64 -17.09 -3.58
C ALA A 199 -0.41 -16.41 -2.95
N SER A 200 0.59 -16.05 -3.77
CA SER A 200 1.85 -15.45 -3.31
C SER A 200 1.68 -14.06 -2.71
N VAL A 201 0.70 -13.28 -3.18
CA VAL A 201 0.45 -11.90 -2.73
C VAL A 201 -0.73 -11.80 -1.76
N PHE A 202 -1.47 -12.89 -1.54
CA PHE A 202 -2.72 -12.94 -0.78
C PHE A 202 -2.61 -12.32 0.61
N THR A 203 -1.63 -12.73 1.40
CA THR A 203 -1.44 -12.25 2.77
C THR A 203 -0.99 -10.78 2.82
N ALA A 204 -0.06 -10.38 1.94
CA ALA A 204 0.41 -9.00 1.88
C ALA A 204 -0.71 -8.02 1.48
N VAL A 205 -1.63 -8.47 0.62
CA VAL A 205 -2.77 -7.68 0.15
C VAL A 205 -3.91 -7.68 1.16
N LEU A 206 -4.29 -8.81 1.75
CA LEU A 206 -5.48 -8.91 2.58
C LEU A 206 -5.20 -8.79 4.09
N GLY A 207 -3.97 -8.95 4.54
CA GLY A 207 -3.64 -8.99 5.97
C GLY A 207 -3.97 -7.72 6.77
N HIS A 208 -4.08 -6.58 6.11
CA HIS A 208 -4.50 -5.31 6.74
C HIS A 208 -5.96 -4.96 6.48
N ARG A 209 -6.70 -5.81 5.75
CA ARG A 209 -8.09 -5.64 5.34
C ARG A 209 -9.06 -6.54 6.08
N VAL A 210 -8.55 -7.40 6.94
CA VAL A 210 -9.35 -8.34 7.73
C VAL A 210 -9.09 -8.12 9.22
N LYS A 211 -10.08 -8.42 10.04
CA LYS A 211 -9.97 -8.31 11.51
C LYS A 211 -10.33 -9.65 12.14
N LEU A 212 -9.43 -10.17 12.95
CA LEU A 212 -9.68 -11.43 13.68
C LEU A 212 -10.90 -11.32 14.59
N SER A 213 -11.69 -12.38 14.64
CA SER A 213 -12.74 -12.54 15.62
C SER A 213 -12.15 -12.71 17.03
N THR A 214 -12.95 -12.42 18.05
CA THR A 214 -12.54 -12.62 19.45
C THR A 214 -12.20 -14.07 19.71
N LYS A 215 -12.97 -15.03 19.15
CA LYS A 215 -12.74 -16.46 19.25
C LYS A 215 -11.40 -16.87 18.65
N ALA A 216 -11.08 -16.40 17.43
CA ALA A 216 -9.82 -16.71 16.78
C ALA A 216 -8.62 -16.20 17.59
N ARG A 217 -8.70 -14.96 18.10
CA ARG A 217 -7.64 -14.40 18.97
C ARG A 217 -7.47 -15.19 20.28
N ALA A 218 -8.56 -15.57 20.91
CA ALA A 218 -8.51 -16.38 22.12
C ALA A 218 -7.88 -17.76 21.89
N ASN A 219 -8.03 -18.31 20.68
CA ASN A 219 -7.41 -19.57 20.25
C ASN A 219 -5.96 -19.40 19.74
N GLY A 220 -5.36 -18.22 19.87
CA GLY A 220 -3.96 -17.96 19.51
C GLY A 220 -3.69 -17.74 18.02
N TYR A 221 -4.73 -17.63 17.18
CA TYR A 221 -4.51 -17.31 15.76
C TYR A 221 -3.98 -15.90 15.57
N ASN A 222 -3.02 -15.75 14.67
CA ASN A 222 -2.67 -14.48 14.07
C ASN A 222 -3.35 -14.33 12.70
N VAL A 223 -3.27 -13.14 12.10
CA VAL A 223 -3.91 -12.85 10.80
C VAL A 223 -3.34 -13.71 9.66
N VAL A 224 -2.04 -14.00 9.69
CA VAL A 224 -1.36 -14.79 8.64
C VAL A 224 -1.87 -16.21 8.64
N ASP A 225 -1.95 -16.83 9.84
CA ASP A 225 -2.44 -18.20 10.01
C ASP A 225 -3.92 -18.31 9.60
N ALA A 226 -4.76 -17.36 10.08
CA ALA A 226 -6.18 -17.33 9.76
C ALA A 226 -6.44 -17.17 8.25
N LEU A 227 -5.68 -16.31 7.56
CA LEU A 227 -5.74 -16.18 6.11
C LEU A 227 -5.26 -17.45 5.40
N GLY A 228 -4.21 -18.09 5.93
CA GLY A 228 -3.72 -19.37 5.41
C GLY A 228 -4.79 -20.45 5.45
N GLU A 229 -5.45 -20.62 6.59
CA GLU A 229 -6.56 -21.59 6.73
C GLU A 229 -7.74 -21.24 5.81
N THR A 230 -8.15 -19.97 5.77
CA THR A 230 -9.24 -19.52 4.89
C THR A 230 -8.95 -19.80 3.43
N ARG A 231 -7.70 -19.56 2.97
CA ARG A 231 -7.30 -19.85 1.59
C ARG A 231 -7.40 -21.34 1.25
N ARG A 232 -7.04 -22.23 2.18
CA ARG A 232 -7.10 -23.70 1.97
C ARG A 232 -8.51 -24.21 1.70
N LEU A 233 -9.54 -23.50 2.17
CA LEU A 233 -10.93 -23.87 1.95
C LEU A 233 -11.43 -23.53 0.55
N VAL A 234 -10.73 -22.68 -0.19
CA VAL A 234 -11.12 -22.25 -1.53
C VAL A 234 -10.44 -23.12 -2.58
N LYS A 235 -11.25 -23.71 -3.47
CA LYS A 235 -10.76 -24.57 -4.54
C LYS A 235 -9.90 -23.78 -5.52
N VAL A 236 -8.67 -24.23 -5.74
CA VAL A 236 -7.77 -23.67 -6.75
C VAL A 236 -8.26 -24.08 -8.15
N PRO A 237 -8.44 -23.13 -9.08
CA PRO A 237 -8.82 -23.47 -10.45
C PRO A 237 -7.73 -24.28 -11.14
N ARG A 238 -8.13 -25.20 -12.00
CA ARG A 238 -7.21 -25.88 -12.91
C ARG A 238 -6.99 -24.94 -14.10
N THR A 239 -5.76 -24.51 -14.29
CA THR A 239 -5.31 -23.74 -15.46
C THR A 239 -4.95 -24.69 -16.60
#